data_06e7ff3c14c76f8765210258f29d13d0
#
_entry.id   06e7ff3c14c76f8765210258f29d13d0
#
_cell.length_a   1.000
_cell.length_b   1.000
_cell.length_c   1.000
_cell.angle_alpha   90.00
_cell.angle_beta   90.00
_cell.angle_gamma   90.00
#
_symmetry.space_group_name_H-M   'P 1'
#
loop_
_entity.id
_entity.type
_entity.pdbx_description
1 polymer ?
#
loop_
_entity_poly.entity_id
_entity_poly.type
_entity_poly.pdbx_seq_one_letter_code
_entity_poly.pdbx_strand_id
1 'polypeptide(L)'
;MFQSLKRFLKRGEVQLSLDFGTAPSSRKGKAPERTHPADAHFVRDLTRAHRELNATKFGGELDEIPIRVSRKMKSRLGHYTLRGQEKYRAEIVISRRHIRRHGWDEAIQTLLHEMVHQWQDETGQKVDHGPEFRRKSRQVGITPRATRRVAQPG
;
A
#
# COMPACT_ATOMS: atom_id res chain seq x y z
N MET A 1 5.85 -6.45 25.04
CA MET A 1 4.50 -6.99 25.29
C MET A 1 3.43 -5.93 25.54
N PHE A 2 3.70 -4.82 26.19
CA PHE A 2 2.69 -3.79 26.48
C PHE A 2 2.29 -2.87 25.32
N GLN A 3 3.04 -2.83 24.26
CA GLN A 3 2.70 -1.99 23.08
C GLN A 3 1.58 -2.60 22.21
N SER A 4 1.36 -3.89 22.30
CA SER A 4 0.33 -4.58 21.51
C SER A 4 -1.10 -4.24 21.96
N LEU A 5 -1.30 -4.04 23.27
CA LEU A 5 -2.62 -3.69 23.81
C LEU A 5 -3.05 -2.26 23.51
N LYS A 6 -2.09 -1.32 23.46
CA LYS A 6 -2.41 0.09 23.12
C LYS A 6 -2.78 0.28 21.65
N ARG A 7 -2.32 -0.61 20.78
CA ARG A 7 -2.72 -0.61 19.37
C ARG A 7 -4.19 -1.03 19.16
N PHE A 8 -4.71 -1.86 20.03
CA PHE A 8 -6.06 -2.41 19.89
C PHE A 8 -7.16 -1.39 20.21
N LEU A 9 -6.91 -0.48 21.16
CA LEU A 9 -7.94 0.47 21.63
C LEU A 9 -8.12 1.71 20.75
N LYS A 10 -7.16 2.03 19.88
CA LYS A 10 -7.26 3.18 18.95
C LYS A 10 -7.85 2.85 17.58
N ARG A 11 -8.15 1.59 17.31
CA ARG A 11 -8.59 1.14 15.98
C ARG A 11 -10.07 1.38 15.66
N GLY A 12 -10.87 1.79 16.64
CA GLY A 12 -12.30 2.00 16.44
C GLY A 12 -12.70 3.22 15.59
N GLU A 13 -11.76 4.10 15.28
CA GLU A 13 -12.07 5.38 14.65
C GLU A 13 -11.35 5.65 13.33
N VAL A 14 -10.73 4.64 12.75
CA VAL A 14 -10.13 4.83 11.43
C VAL A 14 -11.23 4.82 10.38
N GLN A 15 -11.77 5.99 10.13
CA GLN A 15 -12.65 6.17 9.00
C GLN A 15 -11.87 5.96 7.70
N LEU A 16 -12.33 4.97 6.97
CA LEU A 16 -11.87 4.60 5.63
C LEU A 16 -12.18 5.65 4.55
N SER A 17 -12.24 6.91 4.93
CA SER A 17 -12.58 8.00 4.01
C SER A 17 -11.43 8.39 3.08
N LEU A 18 -10.42 7.56 2.97
CA LEU A 18 -9.21 7.91 2.23
C LEU A 18 -9.17 7.40 0.82
N ASP A 19 -10.13 6.62 0.49
CA ASP A 19 -10.23 6.18 -0.86
C ASP A 19 -11.00 7.16 -1.71
N PHE A 20 -10.29 7.73 -2.61
CA PHE A 20 -10.83 8.44 -3.76
C PHE A 20 -11.67 7.50 -4.64
N GLY A 21 -12.75 7.04 -4.13
CA GLY A 21 -13.63 6.15 -4.85
C GLY A 21 -14.51 5.40 -3.85
N THR A 22 -15.78 5.60 -4.00
CA THR A 22 -16.89 4.94 -3.32
C THR A 22 -16.52 3.64 -2.64
N ALA A 23 -16.82 3.57 -1.34
CA ALA A 23 -16.78 2.32 -0.59
C ALA A 23 -17.38 1.21 -1.46
N PRO A 24 -16.73 0.04 -1.56
CA PRO A 24 -17.31 -1.06 -2.29
C PRO A 24 -18.65 -1.39 -1.62
N SER A 25 -19.73 -1.18 -2.36
CA SER A 25 -21.04 -1.67 -1.92
C SER A 25 -20.88 -3.15 -1.60
N SER A 26 -21.45 -3.56 -0.49
CA SER A 26 -21.46 -4.93 -0.01
C SER A 26 -22.12 -5.87 -1.04
N ARG A 27 -21.41 -6.19 -2.09
CA ARG A 27 -21.79 -7.26 -2.99
C ARG A 27 -21.23 -8.56 -2.44
N LYS A 28 -22.16 -9.43 -2.02
CA LYS A 28 -21.89 -10.78 -1.56
C LYS A 28 -20.79 -11.45 -2.42
N GLY A 29 -19.69 -11.80 -1.78
CA GLY A 29 -19.04 -13.08 -2.01
C GLY A 29 -18.29 -13.30 -3.30
N LYS A 30 -17.65 -12.29 -3.92
CA LYS A 30 -16.62 -12.61 -4.90
C LYS A 30 -15.29 -12.77 -4.18
N ALA A 31 -14.66 -13.95 -4.33
CA ALA A 31 -13.33 -14.19 -3.81
C ALA A 31 -12.37 -13.05 -4.23
N PRO A 32 -11.46 -12.62 -3.34
CA PRO A 32 -10.49 -11.57 -3.68
C PRO A 32 -9.71 -11.98 -4.94
N GLU A 33 -9.46 -11.01 -5.80
CA GLU A 33 -8.64 -11.22 -6.99
C GLU A 33 -7.28 -11.77 -6.57
N ARG A 34 -6.87 -12.87 -7.19
CA ARG A 34 -5.52 -13.41 -7.01
C ARG A 34 -4.60 -12.89 -8.11
N THR A 35 -3.32 -12.80 -7.82
CA THR A 35 -2.33 -12.51 -8.85
C THR A 35 -2.38 -13.60 -9.94
N HIS A 36 -2.45 -13.18 -11.18
CA HIS A 36 -2.38 -14.10 -12.31
C HIS A 36 -1.02 -14.81 -12.32
N PRO A 37 -0.95 -16.14 -12.60
CA PRO A 37 0.32 -16.87 -12.57
C PRO A 37 1.43 -16.28 -13.44
N ALA A 38 1.09 -15.72 -14.59
CA ALA A 38 2.05 -15.02 -15.46
C ALA A 38 2.67 -13.77 -14.86
N ASP A 39 2.09 -13.22 -13.79
CA ASP A 39 2.57 -12.03 -13.10
C ASP A 39 3.33 -12.36 -11.81
N ALA A 40 3.57 -13.64 -11.53
CA ALA A 40 4.26 -14.09 -10.32
C ALA A 40 5.67 -13.50 -10.17
N HIS A 41 6.37 -13.27 -11.27
CA HIS A 41 7.68 -12.63 -11.26
C HIS A 41 7.63 -11.18 -10.74
N PHE A 42 6.59 -10.42 -11.06
CA PHE A 42 6.39 -9.08 -10.49
C PHE A 42 6.20 -9.14 -8.97
N VAL A 43 5.44 -10.11 -8.49
CA VAL A 43 5.24 -10.29 -7.04
C VAL A 43 6.56 -10.60 -6.34
N ARG A 44 7.38 -11.49 -6.89
CA ARG A 44 8.71 -11.80 -6.33
C ARG A 44 9.60 -10.57 -6.25
N ASP A 45 9.64 -9.80 -7.32
CA ASP A 45 10.51 -8.63 -7.40
C ASP A 45 10.00 -7.48 -6.51
N LEU A 46 8.69 -7.27 -6.42
CA LEU A 46 8.08 -6.32 -5.49
C LEU A 46 8.29 -6.73 -4.03
N THR A 47 8.18 -8.01 -3.72
CA THR A 47 8.42 -8.53 -2.36
C THR A 47 9.88 -8.33 -1.94
N ARG A 48 10.82 -8.58 -2.85
CA ARG A 48 12.23 -8.29 -2.62
C ARG A 48 12.46 -6.79 -2.39
N ALA A 49 11.90 -5.96 -3.24
CA ALA A 49 11.99 -4.51 -3.11
C ALA A 49 11.40 -4.02 -1.77
N HIS A 50 10.26 -4.57 -1.34
CA HIS A 50 9.67 -4.26 -0.04
C HIS A 50 10.65 -4.55 1.11
N ARG A 51 11.30 -5.70 1.11
CA ARG A 51 12.30 -6.05 2.14
C ARG A 51 13.49 -5.09 2.13
N GLU A 52 14.02 -4.78 0.97
CA GLU A 52 15.16 -3.86 0.82
C GLU A 52 14.81 -2.44 1.27
N LEU A 53 13.65 -1.93 0.83
CA LEU A 53 13.16 -0.62 1.22
C LEU A 53 12.82 -0.56 2.72
N ASN A 54 12.25 -1.61 3.28
CA ASN A 54 12.01 -1.71 4.71
C ASN A 54 13.32 -1.58 5.50
N ALA A 55 14.34 -2.35 5.14
CA ALA A 55 15.63 -2.29 5.79
C ALA A 55 16.31 -0.91 5.65
N THR A 56 16.26 -0.30 4.48
CA THR A 56 17.01 0.94 4.17
C THR A 56 16.26 2.22 4.50
N LYS A 57 14.93 2.22 4.46
CA LYS A 57 14.09 3.43 4.59
C LYS A 57 13.22 3.45 5.83
N PHE A 58 12.92 2.30 6.41
CA PHE A 58 12.04 2.17 7.57
C PHE A 58 12.73 1.47 8.76
N GLY A 59 14.04 1.31 8.73
CA GLY A 59 14.78 0.68 9.81
C GLY A 59 14.41 -0.78 10.08
N GLY A 60 13.81 -1.47 9.12
CA GLY A 60 13.34 -2.85 9.29
C GLY A 60 12.09 -2.98 10.16
N GLU A 61 11.39 -1.89 10.46
CA GLU A 61 10.27 -1.86 11.41
C GLU A 61 8.95 -2.38 10.85
N LEU A 62 8.81 -2.41 9.53
CA LEU A 62 7.58 -2.87 8.89
C LEU A 62 7.49 -4.40 8.87
N ASP A 63 6.28 -4.91 9.08
CA ASP A 63 6.02 -6.33 8.94
C ASP A 63 6.11 -6.78 7.47
N GLU A 64 6.47 -8.02 7.24
CA GLU A 64 6.26 -8.64 5.94
C GLU A 64 4.77 -8.87 5.72
N ILE A 65 4.25 -8.32 4.64
CA ILE A 65 2.85 -8.46 4.25
C ILE A 65 2.77 -8.95 2.81
N PRO A 66 1.67 -9.64 2.44
CA PRO A 66 1.46 -10.05 1.06
C PRO A 66 1.45 -8.87 0.10
N ILE A 67 2.09 -9.07 -1.04
CA ILE A 67 2.03 -8.14 -2.17
C ILE A 67 1.38 -8.88 -3.34
N ARG A 68 0.42 -8.22 -3.96
CA ARG A 68 -0.35 -8.76 -5.06
C ARG A 68 -0.31 -7.82 -6.25
N VAL A 69 -0.37 -8.39 -7.45
CA VAL A 69 -0.48 -7.63 -8.70
C VAL A 69 -1.89 -7.80 -9.27
N SER A 70 -2.56 -6.69 -9.51
CA SER A 70 -3.93 -6.68 -10.03
C SER A 70 -3.97 -6.31 -11.50
N ARG A 71 -4.70 -7.12 -12.29
CA ARG A 71 -5.05 -6.82 -13.68
C ARG A 71 -6.34 -6.00 -13.81
N LYS A 72 -7.13 -5.92 -12.74
CA LYS A 72 -8.40 -5.20 -12.72
C LYS A 72 -8.27 -3.75 -12.30
N MET A 73 -7.20 -3.41 -11.61
CA MET A 73 -6.94 -2.06 -11.16
C MET A 73 -6.56 -1.16 -12.34
N LYS A 74 -7.49 -0.29 -12.74
CA LYS A 74 -7.35 0.54 -13.95
C LYS A 74 -6.98 1.99 -13.67
N SER A 75 -7.57 2.58 -12.64
CA SER A 75 -7.41 4.00 -12.29
C SER A 75 -6.40 4.24 -11.19
N ARG A 76 -6.20 3.29 -10.30
CA ARG A 76 -5.22 3.36 -9.21
C ARG A 76 -3.91 2.72 -9.63
N LEU A 77 -2.80 3.26 -9.14
CA LEU A 77 -1.47 2.72 -9.35
C LEU A 77 -1.11 1.64 -8.32
N GLY A 78 -1.57 1.83 -7.08
CA GLY A 78 -1.40 0.91 -5.97
C GLY A 78 -2.49 1.11 -4.93
N HIS A 79 -2.49 0.24 -3.92
CA HIS A 79 -3.40 0.29 -2.79
C HIS A 79 -2.83 -0.47 -1.60
N TYR A 80 -2.97 0.10 -0.41
CA TYR A 80 -2.72 -0.56 0.86
C TYR A 80 -4.04 -0.91 1.54
N THR A 81 -4.23 -2.17 1.91
CA THR A 81 -5.38 -2.62 2.69
C THR A 81 -5.04 -2.59 4.17
N LEU A 82 -5.87 -1.88 4.96
CA LEU A 82 -5.68 -1.72 6.40
C LEU A 82 -5.79 -3.04 7.15
N ARG A 83 -4.99 -3.16 8.21
CA ARG A 83 -5.09 -4.20 9.22
C ARG A 83 -6.35 -4.02 10.08
N GLY A 84 -6.98 -5.09 10.49
CA GLY A 84 -7.87 -5.07 11.66
C GLY A 84 -9.37 -5.04 11.40
N GLN A 85 -9.79 -5.30 10.19
CA GLN A 85 -11.16 -5.76 9.96
C GLN A 85 -11.12 -7.28 9.79
N GLU A 86 -11.98 -8.00 10.48
CA GLU A 86 -11.96 -9.47 10.62
C GLU A 86 -11.85 -10.26 9.31
N LYS A 87 -12.11 -9.62 8.17
CA LYS A 87 -12.07 -10.21 6.84
C LYS A 87 -10.85 -9.79 5.99
N TYR A 88 -10.08 -8.82 6.45
CA TYR A 88 -9.01 -8.26 5.63
C TYR A 88 -7.66 -8.38 6.34
N ARG A 89 -6.74 -9.03 5.69
CA ARG A 89 -5.33 -8.99 6.05
C ARG A 89 -4.69 -7.77 5.39
N ALA A 90 -3.74 -7.14 6.07
CA ALA A 90 -2.94 -6.11 5.43
C ALA A 90 -2.28 -6.68 4.18
N GLU A 91 -2.42 -5.97 3.08
CA GLU A 91 -1.74 -6.30 1.81
C GLU A 91 -1.45 -5.03 1.02
N ILE A 92 -0.45 -5.10 0.16
CA ILE A 92 -0.21 -4.09 -0.86
C ILE A 92 -0.59 -4.66 -2.21
N VAL A 93 -1.35 -3.91 -2.98
CA VAL A 93 -1.73 -4.27 -4.35
C VAL A 93 -1.15 -3.25 -5.31
N ILE A 94 -0.46 -3.72 -6.35
CA ILE A 94 0.10 -2.87 -7.41
C ILE A 94 -0.61 -3.20 -8.73
N SER A 95 -0.95 -2.17 -9.48
CA SER A 95 -1.56 -2.34 -10.79
C SER A 95 -0.56 -2.89 -11.80
N ARG A 96 -0.90 -4.03 -12.44
CA ARG A 96 -0.12 -4.57 -13.56
C ARG A 96 -0.02 -3.57 -14.71
N ARG A 97 -1.12 -2.88 -15.02
CA ARG A 97 -1.16 -1.86 -16.06
C ARG A 97 -0.16 -0.74 -15.78
N HIS A 98 -0.05 -0.32 -14.52
CA HIS A 98 0.92 0.68 -14.09
C HIS A 98 2.36 0.21 -14.32
N ILE A 99 2.70 -1.02 -13.90
CA ILE A 99 4.04 -1.58 -14.08
C ILE A 99 4.41 -1.58 -15.57
N ARG A 100 3.52 -2.06 -16.42
CA ARG A 100 3.78 -2.17 -17.85
C ARG A 100 3.81 -0.83 -18.57
N ARG A 101 2.98 0.10 -18.16
CA ARG A 101 2.85 1.40 -18.84
C ARG A 101 3.91 2.40 -18.41
N HIS A 102 4.25 2.41 -17.14
CA HIS A 102 5.11 3.44 -16.55
C HIS A 102 6.48 2.92 -16.14
N GLY A 103 6.69 1.61 -16.15
CA GLY A 103 7.98 0.98 -15.88
C GLY A 103 8.20 0.66 -14.40
N TRP A 104 9.32 -0.03 -14.16
CA TRP A 104 9.66 -0.57 -12.86
C TRP A 104 9.96 0.51 -11.81
N ASP A 105 10.68 1.56 -12.18
CA ASP A 105 11.04 2.64 -11.25
C ASP A 105 9.79 3.33 -10.69
N GLU A 106 8.81 3.56 -11.53
CA GLU A 106 7.53 4.13 -11.12
C GLU A 106 6.72 3.16 -10.24
N ALA A 107 6.78 1.87 -10.53
CA ALA A 107 6.16 0.84 -9.69
C ALA A 107 6.80 0.81 -8.29
N ILE A 108 8.11 0.93 -8.19
CA ILE A 108 8.83 1.02 -6.91
C ILE A 108 8.44 2.29 -6.14
N GLN A 109 8.30 3.42 -6.81
CA GLN A 109 7.81 4.65 -6.16
C GLN A 109 6.38 4.49 -5.62
N THR A 110 5.53 3.79 -6.34
CA THR A 110 4.18 3.45 -5.87
C THR A 110 4.23 2.49 -4.70
N LEU A 111 5.05 1.44 -4.76
CA LEU A 111 5.27 0.54 -3.63
C LEU A 111 5.71 1.31 -2.37
N LEU A 112 6.66 2.21 -2.51
CA LEU A 112 7.15 3.03 -1.40
C LEU A 112 6.04 3.93 -0.81
N HIS A 113 5.18 4.49 -1.65
CA HIS A 113 3.99 5.24 -1.23
C HIS A 113 3.05 4.37 -0.36
N GLU A 114 2.75 3.15 -0.81
CA GLU A 114 1.91 2.22 -0.04
C GLU A 114 2.59 1.74 1.25
N MET A 115 3.91 1.63 1.25
CA MET A 115 4.68 1.33 2.46
C MET A 115 4.60 2.45 3.51
N VAL A 116 4.46 3.71 3.10
CA VAL A 116 4.21 4.82 4.05
C VAL A 116 2.83 4.64 4.69
N HIS A 117 1.82 4.22 3.95
CA HIS A 117 0.51 3.88 4.53
C HIS A 117 0.60 2.68 5.49
N GLN A 118 1.37 1.66 5.13
CA GLN A 118 1.66 0.54 6.03
C GLN A 118 2.30 1.03 7.33
N TRP A 119 3.28 1.91 7.24
CA TRP A 119 3.94 2.51 8.40
C TRP A 119 2.95 3.28 9.29
N GLN A 120 2.05 4.07 8.70
CA GLN A 120 1.00 4.77 9.47
C GLN A 120 0.11 3.78 10.22
N ASP A 121 -0.36 2.73 9.54
CA ASP A 121 -1.23 1.71 10.14
C ASP A 121 -0.51 0.95 11.27
N GLU A 122 0.71 0.50 11.03
CA GLU A 122 1.48 -0.28 12.01
C GLU A 122 1.93 0.54 13.21
N THR A 123 2.08 1.86 13.06
CA THR A 123 2.41 2.77 14.18
C THR A 123 1.17 3.37 14.86
N GLY A 124 -0.03 2.95 14.46
CA GLY A 124 -1.28 3.40 15.08
C GLY A 124 -1.69 4.82 14.71
N GLN A 125 -1.17 5.33 13.61
CA GLN A 125 -1.54 6.64 13.08
C GLN A 125 -2.75 6.53 12.16
N LYS A 126 -3.40 7.67 11.92
CA LYS A 126 -4.41 7.76 10.87
C LYS A 126 -3.76 7.54 9.50
N VAL A 127 -4.34 6.65 8.72
CA VAL A 127 -3.87 6.38 7.36
C VAL A 127 -4.49 7.40 6.41
N ASP A 128 -3.73 8.43 6.10
CA ASP A 128 -4.14 9.53 5.22
C ASP A 128 -2.93 10.15 4.51
N HIS A 129 -3.15 11.20 3.74
CA HIS A 129 -2.11 11.98 3.09
C HIS A 129 -1.83 13.30 3.83
N GLY A 130 -2.07 13.32 5.12
CA GLY A 130 -1.87 14.46 6.00
C GLY A 130 -0.40 14.78 6.29
N PRO A 131 -0.13 15.64 7.30
CA PRO A 131 1.23 16.10 7.62
C PRO A 131 2.23 14.97 7.90
N GLU A 132 1.81 13.94 8.63
CA GLU A 132 2.69 12.80 8.97
C GLU A 132 3.03 11.96 7.74
N PHE A 133 2.07 11.72 6.86
CA PHE A 133 2.33 11.08 5.57
C PHE A 133 3.35 11.89 4.75
N ARG A 134 3.15 13.19 4.64
CA ARG A 134 4.05 14.07 3.88
C ARG A 134 5.46 14.12 4.47
N ARG A 135 5.56 14.18 5.78
CA ARG A 135 6.85 14.14 6.49
C ARG A 135 7.59 12.84 6.22
N LYS A 136 6.91 11.69 6.41
CA LYS A 136 7.50 10.37 6.17
C LYS A 136 7.85 10.17 4.70
N SER A 137 7.02 10.61 3.79
CA SER A 137 7.27 10.54 2.34
C SER A 137 8.55 11.28 1.95
N ARG A 138 8.78 12.47 2.49
CA ARG A 138 10.03 13.19 2.27
C ARG A 138 11.24 12.44 2.85
N GLN A 139 11.08 11.89 4.05
CA GLN A 139 12.15 11.13 4.70
C GLN A 139 12.57 9.90 3.87
N VAL A 140 11.63 9.21 3.26
CA VAL A 140 11.92 8.02 2.44
C VAL A 140 12.19 8.33 0.96
N GLY A 141 12.08 9.59 0.55
CA GLY A 141 12.48 10.04 -0.79
C GLY A 141 11.37 10.01 -1.84
N ILE A 142 10.10 10.14 -1.46
CA ILE A 142 8.99 10.30 -2.41
C ILE A 142 8.37 11.70 -2.31
N THR A 143 7.75 12.13 -3.41
CA THR A 143 6.97 13.37 -3.43
C THR A 143 5.70 13.22 -2.62
N PRO A 144 5.47 14.04 -1.59
CA PRO A 144 4.36 13.90 -0.66
C PRO A 144 3.05 14.45 -1.24
N ARG A 145 2.58 13.86 -2.32
CA ARG A 145 1.30 14.20 -2.96
C ARG A 145 0.32 13.06 -2.81
N ALA A 146 -0.95 13.40 -2.66
CA ALA A 146 -2.03 12.41 -2.57
C ALA A 146 -2.16 11.57 -3.86
N THR A 147 -2.00 12.25 -4.99
CA THR A 147 -1.95 11.62 -6.31
C THR A 147 -0.66 12.03 -7.00
N ARG A 148 0.11 11.06 -7.38
CA ARG A 148 1.32 11.28 -8.15
C ARG A 148 0.99 11.29 -9.64
N ARG A 149 1.27 12.38 -10.32
CA ARG A 149 1.23 12.40 -11.78
C ARG A 149 2.44 11.63 -12.30
N VAL A 150 2.17 10.53 -12.97
CA VAL A 150 3.21 9.78 -13.66
C VAL A 150 3.52 10.51 -14.97
N ALA A 151 4.79 10.76 -15.23
CA ALA A 151 5.20 11.34 -16.52
C ALA A 151 4.68 10.45 -17.65
N GLN A 152 3.99 11.05 -18.60
CA GLN A 152 3.59 10.35 -19.80
C GLN A 152 4.88 10.04 -20.57
N PRO A 153 5.08 8.81 -21.04
CA PRO A 153 6.16 8.55 -21.99
C PRO A 153 5.90 9.37 -23.24
N GLY A 154 6.84 10.22 -23.56
CA GLY A 154 6.82 11.03 -24.77
C GLY A 154 6.85 10.18 -26.04
#